data_f1ddad5041bbc9bff9b088989d77812b
#
_entry.id   f1ddad5041bbc9bff9b088989d77812b
#
_cell.length_a   1.000
_cell.length_b   1.000
_cell.length_c   1.000
_cell.angle_alpha   90.00
_cell.angle_beta   90.00
_cell.angle_gamma   90.00
#
_symmetry.space_group_name_H-M   'P 1'
#
loop_
_entity.id
_entity.type
_entity.pdbx_description
1 polymer ?
#
loop_
_entity_poly.entity_id
_entity_poly.type
_entity_poly.pdbx_seq_one_letter_code
_entity_poly.pdbx_strand_id
1 'polypeptide(L)'
;NGAEIVPVDAGSKTLVDAVSECIRYWVSNCDTTHMCVGSTVGPNIFIKICAWSTAQISRELMVQVKKEFGRVPKKLKLINCVGGGSSAMGFWNEFIVYDRNQVELIGVEAQGPKNSKRHAAPLTNGAKIGVLHGALQYVIQDAEGQIEETESISAGLDYPGVSPLHCLLKDSKRARYTSATDEEALEA
;
A
#
# COMPACT_ATOMS: atom_id res chain seq x y z
N ASN A 1 13.98 20.62 14.05
CA ASN A 1 12.64 20.49 14.67
C ASN A 1 12.62 19.57 15.90
N GLY A 2 13.80 19.10 16.38
CA GLY A 2 13.94 18.30 17.61
C GLY A 2 13.55 16.82 17.48
N ALA A 3 13.32 16.31 16.27
CA ALA A 3 13.09 14.88 16.06
C ALA A 3 14.42 14.11 16.17
N GLU A 4 14.39 13.00 16.90
CA GLU A 4 15.49 12.05 16.96
C GLU A 4 15.34 11.03 15.81
N ILE A 5 16.43 10.78 15.08
CA ILE A 5 16.48 9.81 14.00
C ILE A 5 17.17 8.55 14.52
N VAL A 6 16.46 7.42 14.44
CA VAL A 6 17.00 6.11 14.82
C VAL A 6 17.18 5.27 13.54
N PRO A 7 18.42 5.09 13.05
CA PRO A 7 18.68 4.26 11.89
C PRO A 7 18.47 2.78 12.22
N VAL A 8 17.92 2.02 11.27
CA VAL A 8 17.73 0.57 11.38
C VAL A 8 18.60 -0.11 10.33
N ASP A 9 19.74 -0.64 10.78
CA ASP A 9 20.75 -1.28 9.92
C ASP A 9 20.69 -2.82 9.94
N ALA A 10 19.71 -3.37 10.67
CA ALA A 10 19.49 -4.82 10.75
C ALA A 10 18.55 -5.31 9.63
N GLY A 11 18.56 -6.63 9.40
CA GLY A 11 17.69 -7.27 8.41
C GLY A 11 18.05 -6.93 6.97
N SER A 12 17.05 -6.81 6.13
CA SER A 12 17.19 -6.44 4.72
C SER A 12 17.46 -4.94 4.49
N LYS A 13 17.39 -4.14 5.55
CA LYS A 13 17.49 -2.67 5.51
C LYS A 13 16.40 -2.00 4.65
N THR A 14 15.27 -2.65 4.53
CA THR A 14 14.10 -2.15 3.81
C THR A 14 13.04 -1.57 4.76
N LEU A 15 11.95 -1.08 4.21
CA LEU A 15 10.86 -0.48 4.97
C LEU A 15 10.25 -1.44 6.00
N VAL A 16 10.23 -2.75 5.74
CA VAL A 16 9.69 -3.76 6.67
C VAL A 16 10.45 -3.80 7.99
N ASP A 17 11.76 -3.67 7.96
CA ASP A 17 12.60 -3.68 9.16
C ASP A 17 12.39 -2.42 10.00
N ALA A 18 12.32 -1.27 9.34
CA ALA A 18 12.03 0.01 10.01
C ALA A 18 10.66 0.01 10.71
N VAL A 19 9.63 -0.52 10.05
CA VAL A 19 8.27 -0.64 10.65
C VAL A 19 8.29 -1.64 11.80
N SER A 20 8.99 -2.78 11.66
CA SER A 20 9.13 -3.78 12.72
C SER A 20 9.80 -3.19 13.96
N GLU A 21 10.85 -2.39 13.78
CA GLU A 21 11.55 -1.74 14.90
C GLU A 21 10.67 -0.66 15.56
N CYS A 22 9.95 0.11 14.77
CA CYS A 22 8.99 1.09 15.28
C CYS A 22 7.90 0.43 16.15
N ILE A 23 7.34 -0.69 15.70
CA ILE A 23 6.35 -1.47 16.47
C ILE A 23 6.98 -2.03 17.75
N ARG A 24 8.19 -2.57 17.68
CA ARG A 24 8.92 -3.13 18.83
C ARG A 24 9.18 -2.06 19.89
N TYR A 25 9.64 -0.89 19.47
CA TYR A 25 9.86 0.25 20.36
C TYR A 25 8.55 0.69 21.02
N TRP A 26 7.48 0.86 20.23
CA TRP A 26 6.18 1.28 20.74
C TRP A 26 5.61 0.30 21.76
N VAL A 27 5.61 -1.00 21.46
CA VAL A 27 5.10 -2.04 22.40
C VAL A 27 5.87 -2.04 23.71
N SER A 28 7.18 -1.78 23.66
CA SER A 28 8.04 -1.71 24.87
C SER A 28 7.85 -0.42 25.68
N ASN A 29 7.25 0.62 25.09
CA ASN A 29 7.12 1.96 25.69
C ASN A 29 5.68 2.50 25.59
N CYS A 30 4.67 1.65 25.54
CA CYS A 30 3.28 2.04 25.23
C CYS A 30 2.66 3.03 26.24
N ASP A 31 3.16 3.08 27.47
CA ASP A 31 2.66 4.00 28.51
C ASP A 31 3.06 5.47 28.26
N THR A 32 4.11 5.71 27.47
CA THR A 32 4.68 7.06 27.24
C THR A 32 4.81 7.42 25.76
N THR A 33 4.49 6.47 24.87
CA THR A 33 4.76 6.62 23.44
C THR A 33 3.53 6.29 22.61
N HIS A 34 3.23 7.14 21.63
CA HIS A 34 2.23 6.87 20.60
C HIS A 34 2.91 6.52 19.27
N MET A 35 2.45 5.45 18.63
CA MET A 35 2.89 5.08 17.29
C MET A 35 2.14 5.89 16.24
N CYS A 36 2.89 6.60 15.38
CA CYS A 36 2.35 7.31 14.23
C CYS A 36 2.79 6.60 12.95
N VAL A 37 1.85 5.93 12.27
CA VAL A 37 2.08 5.25 11.00
C VAL A 37 1.24 5.89 9.92
N GLY A 38 1.88 6.35 8.83
CA GLY A 38 1.22 6.96 7.68
C GLY A 38 0.81 5.98 6.60
N SER A 39 0.53 4.72 6.95
CA SER A 39 0.16 3.67 5.99
C SER A 39 -1.15 2.97 6.37
N THR A 40 -1.78 2.34 5.39
CA THR A 40 -2.95 1.46 5.59
C THR A 40 -2.55 0.02 5.87
N VAL A 41 -1.36 -0.20 6.42
CA VAL A 41 -0.88 -1.48 6.96
C VAL A 41 -0.89 -1.44 8.49
N GLY A 42 -0.85 -2.60 9.13
CA GLY A 42 -0.87 -2.71 10.59
C GLY A 42 -2.28 -2.92 11.16
N PRO A 43 -2.46 -2.73 12.49
CA PRO A 43 -3.75 -2.94 13.16
C PRO A 43 -4.89 -2.10 12.56
N ASN A 44 -6.11 -2.66 12.57
CA ASN A 44 -7.29 -2.09 11.91
C ASN A 44 -7.55 -0.60 12.22
N ILE A 45 -7.27 -0.16 13.44
CA ILE A 45 -7.48 1.25 13.82
C ILE A 45 -6.58 2.19 13.03
N PHE A 46 -5.31 1.83 12.83
CA PHE A 46 -4.37 2.62 12.02
C PHE A 46 -4.80 2.67 10.56
N ILE A 47 -5.22 1.53 10.01
CA ILE A 47 -5.74 1.42 8.64
C ILE A 47 -6.90 2.40 8.44
N LYS A 48 -7.88 2.42 9.36
CA LYS A 48 -9.05 3.31 9.28
C LYS A 48 -8.67 4.78 9.39
N ILE A 49 -7.81 5.15 10.33
CA ILE A 49 -7.35 6.53 10.51
C ILE A 49 -6.62 7.01 9.26
N CYS A 50 -5.69 6.21 8.73
CA CYS A 50 -4.92 6.56 7.54
C CYS A 50 -5.81 6.66 6.29
N ALA A 51 -6.70 5.70 6.07
CA ALA A 51 -7.63 5.74 4.94
C ALA A 51 -8.56 6.96 5.01
N TRP A 52 -9.09 7.28 6.18
CA TRP A 52 -9.95 8.45 6.38
C TRP A 52 -9.20 9.77 6.15
N SER A 53 -7.99 9.89 6.68
CA SER A 53 -7.17 11.09 6.53
C SER A 53 -6.76 11.33 5.07
N THR A 54 -6.29 10.28 4.38
CA THR A 54 -5.87 10.36 2.99
C THR A 54 -7.04 10.53 2.03
N ALA A 55 -8.27 10.17 2.43
CA ALA A 55 -9.49 10.35 1.63
C ALA A 55 -9.79 11.81 1.27
N GLN A 56 -9.14 12.79 1.91
CA GLN A 56 -9.20 14.19 1.48
C GLN A 56 -8.85 14.35 -0.01
N ILE A 57 -7.88 13.56 -0.51
CA ILE A 57 -7.47 13.56 -1.91
C ILE A 57 -8.67 13.23 -2.83
N SER A 58 -9.40 12.15 -2.54
CA SER A 58 -10.55 11.75 -3.36
C SER A 58 -11.75 12.69 -3.24
N ARG A 59 -11.96 13.32 -2.08
CA ARG A 59 -13.00 14.32 -1.88
C ARG A 59 -12.76 15.54 -2.78
N GLU A 60 -11.54 16.05 -2.80
CA GLU A 60 -11.16 17.17 -3.67
C GLU A 60 -11.22 16.77 -5.14
N LEU A 61 -10.71 15.58 -5.50
CA LEU A 61 -10.82 15.06 -6.86
C LEU A 61 -12.28 14.94 -7.32
N MET A 62 -13.18 14.46 -6.46
CA MET A 62 -14.60 14.34 -6.78
C MET A 62 -15.21 15.71 -7.12
N VAL A 63 -14.85 16.75 -6.36
CA VAL A 63 -15.31 18.12 -6.63
C VAL A 63 -14.77 18.61 -7.98
N GLN A 64 -13.48 18.38 -8.26
CA GLN A 64 -12.83 18.78 -9.50
C GLN A 64 -13.44 18.04 -10.71
N VAL A 65 -13.63 16.74 -10.62
CA VAL A 65 -14.23 15.90 -11.67
C VAL A 65 -15.67 16.39 -11.98
N LYS A 66 -16.48 16.66 -10.95
CA LYS A 66 -17.84 17.17 -11.14
C LYS A 66 -17.86 18.57 -11.74
N LYS A 67 -16.91 19.43 -11.36
CA LYS A 67 -16.78 20.78 -11.92
C LYS A 67 -16.41 20.73 -13.40
N GLU A 68 -15.48 19.87 -13.78
CA GLU A 68 -14.97 19.74 -15.15
C GLU A 68 -15.98 19.07 -16.08
N PHE A 69 -16.59 17.96 -15.63
CA PHE A 69 -17.42 17.09 -16.48
C PHE A 69 -18.92 17.17 -16.18
N GLY A 70 -19.35 18.01 -15.22
CA GLY A 70 -20.74 18.09 -14.73
C GLY A 70 -21.20 16.87 -13.93
N ARG A 71 -20.51 15.74 -14.06
CA ARG A 71 -20.76 14.46 -13.37
C ARG A 71 -19.51 13.59 -13.37
N VAL A 72 -19.54 12.48 -12.63
CA VAL A 72 -18.50 11.44 -12.78
C VAL A 72 -18.66 10.79 -14.16
N PRO A 73 -17.61 10.79 -15.01
CA PRO A 73 -17.63 10.21 -16.35
C PRO A 73 -18.00 8.71 -16.34
N LYS A 74 -18.58 8.23 -17.46
CA LYS A 74 -18.96 6.81 -17.60
C LYS A 74 -17.79 5.86 -17.78
N LYS A 75 -16.59 6.34 -18.03
CA LYS A 75 -15.37 5.54 -18.24
C LYS A 75 -14.18 6.28 -17.62
N LEU A 76 -14.26 6.51 -16.30
CA LEU A 76 -13.15 7.10 -15.55
C LEU A 76 -12.17 5.99 -15.13
N LYS A 77 -10.88 6.20 -15.34
CA LYS A 77 -9.82 5.32 -14.82
C LYS A 77 -9.02 6.07 -13.76
N LEU A 78 -8.86 5.47 -12.61
CA LEU A 78 -8.03 5.99 -11.52
C LEU A 78 -6.86 5.03 -11.31
N ILE A 79 -5.67 5.48 -11.67
CA ILE A 79 -4.44 4.68 -11.63
C ILE A 79 -3.56 5.24 -10.51
N ASN A 80 -3.04 4.37 -9.65
CA ASN A 80 -2.12 4.77 -8.59
C ASN A 80 -1.14 3.63 -8.28
N CYS A 81 0.05 3.98 -7.79
CA CYS A 81 0.99 3.00 -7.26
C CYS A 81 0.49 2.40 -5.94
N VAL A 82 0.89 1.17 -5.66
CA VAL A 82 0.50 0.43 -4.46
C VAL A 82 1.74 -0.24 -3.86
N GLY A 83 2.19 0.30 -2.72
CA GLY A 83 3.06 -0.39 -1.78
C GLY A 83 2.21 -0.85 -0.59
N GLY A 84 2.31 -0.21 0.57
CA GLY A 84 1.35 -0.43 1.66
C GLY A 84 -0.10 -0.04 1.31
N GLY A 85 -0.30 0.86 0.35
CA GLY A 85 -1.59 1.13 -0.29
C GLY A 85 -2.33 2.38 0.21
N SER A 86 -1.74 3.20 1.08
CA SER A 86 -2.43 4.39 1.64
C SER A 86 -2.77 5.44 0.59
N SER A 87 -1.84 5.71 -0.33
CA SER A 87 -2.04 6.68 -1.43
C SER A 87 -3.21 6.27 -2.31
N ALA A 88 -3.24 5.02 -2.76
CA ALA A 88 -4.32 4.50 -3.60
C ALA A 88 -5.67 4.50 -2.85
N MET A 89 -5.69 4.13 -1.57
CA MET A 89 -6.91 4.21 -0.75
C MET A 89 -7.43 5.64 -0.62
N GLY A 90 -6.54 6.61 -0.38
CA GLY A 90 -6.91 8.02 -0.34
C GLY A 90 -7.46 8.55 -1.66
N PHE A 91 -6.82 8.14 -2.76
CA PHE A 91 -7.21 8.56 -4.11
C PHE A 91 -8.52 7.93 -4.61
N TRP A 92 -8.83 6.70 -4.17
CA TRP A 92 -10.01 5.96 -4.63
C TRP A 92 -11.22 6.05 -3.71
N ASN A 93 -11.07 6.51 -2.47
CA ASN A 93 -12.08 6.37 -1.42
C ASN A 93 -13.50 6.77 -1.86
N GLU A 94 -13.68 7.95 -2.43
CA GLU A 94 -14.99 8.44 -2.88
C GLU A 94 -15.49 7.74 -4.16
N PHE A 95 -14.61 6.99 -4.83
CA PHE A 95 -14.90 6.32 -6.09
C PHE A 95 -15.14 4.82 -5.95
N ILE A 96 -14.85 4.23 -4.81
CA ILE A 96 -15.02 2.78 -4.56
C ILE A 96 -16.49 2.35 -4.72
N VAL A 97 -17.43 3.22 -4.39
CA VAL A 97 -18.88 2.96 -4.43
C VAL A 97 -19.45 2.91 -5.85
N TYR A 98 -18.74 3.41 -6.83
CA TYR A 98 -19.19 3.40 -8.22
C TYR A 98 -19.01 2.02 -8.84
N ASP A 99 -19.88 1.68 -9.81
CA ASP A 99 -19.73 0.45 -10.58
C ASP A 99 -18.37 0.42 -11.30
N ARG A 100 -17.75 -0.75 -11.35
CA ARG A 100 -16.44 -0.93 -11.97
C ARG A 100 -16.40 -0.60 -13.48
N ASN A 101 -17.55 -0.71 -14.16
CA ASN A 101 -17.63 -0.34 -15.58
C ASN A 101 -17.73 1.17 -15.76
N GLN A 102 -18.10 1.92 -14.72
CA GLN A 102 -18.09 3.36 -14.71
C GLN A 102 -16.75 3.93 -14.23
N VAL A 103 -16.23 3.41 -13.10
CA VAL A 103 -14.94 3.84 -12.53
C VAL A 103 -14.05 2.63 -12.34
N GLU A 104 -13.05 2.50 -13.19
CA GLU A 104 -12.02 1.47 -13.09
C GLU A 104 -10.92 1.93 -12.13
N LEU A 105 -10.64 1.15 -11.08
CA LEU A 105 -9.55 1.35 -10.15
C LEU A 105 -8.39 0.43 -10.51
N ILE A 106 -7.22 1.00 -10.74
CA ILE A 106 -6.03 0.26 -11.19
C ILE A 106 -4.88 0.55 -10.24
N GLY A 107 -4.42 -0.48 -9.53
CA GLY A 107 -3.24 -0.43 -8.69
C GLY A 107 -2.03 -0.98 -9.43
N VAL A 108 -0.90 -0.27 -9.34
CA VAL A 108 0.37 -0.68 -9.93
C VAL A 108 1.35 -0.95 -8.81
N GLU A 109 1.80 -2.20 -8.69
CA GLU A 109 2.77 -2.64 -7.70
C GLU A 109 4.19 -2.65 -8.27
N ALA A 110 5.20 -2.62 -7.40
CA ALA A 110 6.60 -2.68 -7.80
C ALA A 110 7.03 -4.12 -8.07
N GLN A 111 7.34 -4.42 -9.34
CA GLN A 111 7.85 -5.72 -9.76
C GLN A 111 9.31 -5.94 -9.38
N GLY A 112 10.04 -4.84 -9.06
CA GLY A 112 11.48 -4.88 -8.89
C GLY A 112 12.26 -4.94 -10.22
N PRO A 113 13.56 -5.20 -10.16
CA PRO A 113 14.38 -5.30 -11.37
C PRO A 113 13.92 -6.43 -12.28
N LYS A 114 13.90 -6.21 -13.59
CA LYS A 114 13.40 -7.16 -14.61
C LYS A 114 13.98 -8.57 -14.51
N ASN A 115 15.23 -8.69 -14.08
CA ASN A 115 15.93 -9.97 -13.98
C ASN A 115 16.00 -10.52 -12.55
N SER A 116 15.38 -9.87 -11.58
CA SER A 116 15.30 -10.35 -10.20
C SER A 116 14.11 -11.28 -10.01
N LYS A 117 14.28 -12.24 -9.09
CA LYS A 117 13.15 -13.03 -8.58
C LYS A 117 12.46 -12.35 -7.39
N ARG A 118 13.13 -11.34 -6.79
CA ARG A 118 12.57 -10.54 -5.72
C ARG A 118 11.70 -9.45 -6.30
N HIS A 119 10.57 -9.20 -5.65
CA HIS A 119 9.60 -8.18 -6.05
C HIS A 119 8.87 -7.64 -4.82
N ALA A 120 8.16 -6.52 -4.96
CA ALA A 120 7.27 -5.97 -3.95
C ALA A 120 5.82 -5.86 -4.47
N ALA A 121 5.35 -6.93 -5.12
CA ALA A 121 4.05 -7.00 -5.80
C ALA A 121 3.18 -8.17 -5.26
N PRO A 122 2.74 -8.11 -3.99
CA PRO A 122 2.01 -9.22 -3.36
C PRO A 122 0.66 -9.52 -4.01
N LEU A 123 -0.03 -8.52 -4.56
CA LEU A 123 -1.35 -8.74 -5.18
C LEU A 123 -1.25 -9.33 -6.59
N THR A 124 -0.20 -9.04 -7.34
CA THR A 124 -0.03 -9.49 -8.71
C THR A 124 0.75 -10.80 -8.84
N ASN A 125 1.69 -11.06 -7.97
CA ASN A 125 2.61 -12.19 -8.08
C ASN A 125 2.32 -13.37 -7.14
N GLY A 126 1.04 -13.53 -6.73
CA GLY A 126 0.59 -14.76 -6.09
C GLY A 126 1.03 -14.93 -4.65
N ALA A 127 1.23 -13.84 -3.91
CA ALA A 127 1.49 -13.89 -2.48
C ALA A 127 0.38 -14.64 -1.73
N LYS A 128 0.74 -15.28 -0.62
CA LYS A 128 -0.17 -16.05 0.22
C LYS A 128 -0.76 -15.19 1.32
N ILE A 129 -1.87 -15.63 1.89
CA ILE A 129 -2.44 -15.02 3.09
C ILE A 129 -1.49 -15.27 4.26
N GLY A 130 -1.14 -14.21 4.99
CA GLY A 130 -0.27 -14.25 6.14
C GLY A 130 -0.50 -13.08 7.07
N VAL A 131 0.21 -13.05 8.18
CA VAL A 131 0.15 -11.97 9.17
C VAL A 131 1.46 -11.20 9.15
N LEU A 132 1.37 -9.91 8.94
CA LEU A 132 2.51 -8.99 9.01
C LEU A 132 2.07 -7.71 9.70
N HIS A 133 2.87 -7.22 10.64
CA HIS A 133 2.62 -5.98 11.39
C HIS A 133 1.21 -5.89 12.02
N GLY A 134 0.69 -7.03 12.51
CA GLY A 134 -0.60 -7.10 13.19
C GLY A 134 -1.85 -7.10 12.28
N ALA A 135 -1.68 -7.36 10.99
CA ALA A 135 -2.78 -7.47 10.04
C ALA A 135 -2.73 -8.75 9.22
N LEU A 136 -3.88 -9.35 8.98
CA LEU A 136 -4.04 -10.44 8.01
C LEU A 136 -4.14 -9.82 6.60
N GLN A 137 -3.25 -10.24 5.71
CA GLN A 137 -3.10 -9.63 4.38
C GLN A 137 -2.43 -10.62 3.41
N TYR A 138 -2.31 -10.25 2.14
CA TYR A 138 -1.41 -10.94 1.22
C TYR A 138 0.03 -10.55 1.55
N VAL A 139 0.89 -11.56 1.73
CA VAL A 139 2.29 -11.38 2.12
C VAL A 139 3.19 -12.26 1.24
N ILE A 140 4.29 -11.68 0.79
CA ILE A 140 5.35 -12.42 0.10
C ILE A 140 6.09 -13.25 1.15
N GLN A 141 5.95 -14.56 1.07
CA GLN A 141 6.45 -15.51 2.06
C GLN A 141 6.80 -16.84 1.42
N ASP A 142 7.74 -17.53 2.00
CA ASP A 142 8.17 -18.87 1.58
C ASP A 142 7.15 -19.98 1.92
N ALA A 143 7.55 -21.24 1.78
CA ALA A 143 6.70 -22.39 2.06
C ALA A 143 6.42 -22.55 3.56
N GLU A 144 7.33 -22.13 4.39
CA GLU A 144 7.29 -22.18 5.86
C GLU A 144 6.58 -20.97 6.47
N GLY A 145 6.18 -19.97 5.64
CA GLY A 145 5.49 -18.76 6.08
C GLY A 145 6.42 -17.65 6.56
N GLN A 146 7.72 -17.75 6.28
CA GLN A 146 8.67 -16.68 6.59
C GLN A 146 8.59 -15.59 5.52
N ILE A 147 8.67 -14.34 5.95
CA ILE A 147 8.66 -13.20 5.05
C ILE A 147 9.90 -13.22 4.16
N GLU A 148 9.71 -13.20 2.86
CA GLU A 148 10.80 -13.11 1.89
C GLU A 148 11.25 -11.65 1.72
N GLU A 149 12.53 -11.50 1.37
CA GLU A 149 13.08 -10.19 1.04
C GLU A 149 12.49 -9.68 -0.27
N THR A 150 12.16 -8.40 -0.27
CA THR A 150 11.67 -7.67 -1.45
C THR A 150 12.78 -6.85 -2.09
N GLU A 151 12.55 -6.38 -3.31
CA GLU A 151 13.50 -5.53 -4.03
C GLU A 151 12.74 -4.60 -4.97
N SER A 152 12.98 -3.29 -4.86
CA SER A 152 12.55 -2.28 -5.80
C SER A 152 13.38 -1.01 -5.64
N ILE A 153 13.67 -0.31 -6.75
CA ILE A 153 14.24 1.03 -6.72
C ILE A 153 13.31 2.05 -6.05
N SER A 154 12.01 1.77 -6.04
CA SER A 154 11.00 2.57 -5.36
C SER A 154 10.93 2.20 -3.89
N ALA A 155 11.83 2.76 -3.07
CA ALA A 155 11.94 2.44 -1.63
C ALA A 155 10.62 2.54 -0.86
N GLY A 156 9.74 3.48 -1.21
CA GLY A 156 8.41 3.63 -0.61
C GLY A 156 7.39 2.56 -1.01
N LEU A 157 7.69 1.77 -2.05
CA LEU A 157 6.88 0.64 -2.51
C LEU A 157 7.53 -0.71 -2.17
N ASP A 158 8.76 -0.72 -1.66
CA ASP A 158 9.52 -1.91 -1.33
C ASP A 158 9.08 -2.50 0.01
N TYR A 159 7.98 -3.27 -0.03
CA TYR A 159 7.31 -3.83 1.13
C TYR A 159 6.65 -5.16 0.79
N PRO A 160 6.82 -6.22 1.62
CA PRO A 160 6.37 -7.57 1.30
C PRO A 160 4.88 -7.82 1.52
N GLY A 161 4.15 -6.86 2.03
CA GLY A 161 2.71 -6.95 2.30
C GLY A 161 1.92 -5.82 1.64
N VAL A 162 0.61 -5.83 1.86
CA VAL A 162 -0.28 -4.80 1.34
C VAL A 162 -1.49 -4.62 2.25
N SER A 163 -2.07 -3.42 2.27
CA SER A 163 -3.26 -3.15 3.07
C SER A 163 -4.35 -4.22 2.93
N PRO A 164 -4.95 -4.69 4.03
CA PRO A 164 -6.14 -5.55 4.00
C PRO A 164 -7.29 -4.96 3.17
N LEU A 165 -7.39 -3.63 3.06
CA LEU A 165 -8.38 -2.97 2.20
C LEU A 165 -8.11 -3.27 0.72
N HIS A 166 -6.87 -3.29 0.28
CA HIS A 166 -6.51 -3.67 -1.08
C HIS A 166 -6.73 -5.16 -1.34
N CYS A 167 -6.49 -6.02 -0.34
CA CYS A 167 -6.84 -7.45 -0.42
C CYS A 167 -8.35 -7.61 -0.69
N LEU A 168 -9.19 -6.91 0.08
CA LEU A 168 -10.64 -6.92 -0.12
C LEU A 168 -11.05 -6.39 -1.51
N LEU A 169 -10.44 -5.29 -1.98
CA LEU A 169 -10.75 -4.74 -3.30
C LEU A 169 -10.34 -5.67 -4.44
N LYS A 170 -9.26 -6.43 -4.28
CA LYS A 170 -8.84 -7.48 -5.22
C LYS A 170 -9.84 -8.64 -5.22
N ASP A 171 -10.14 -9.21 -4.06
CA ASP A 171 -10.97 -10.42 -3.92
C ASP A 171 -12.41 -10.16 -4.36
N SER A 172 -12.94 -8.97 -4.06
CA SER A 172 -14.25 -8.52 -4.55
C SER A 172 -14.24 -8.11 -6.03
N LYS A 173 -13.08 -8.14 -6.70
CA LYS A 173 -12.90 -7.68 -8.09
C LYS A 173 -13.31 -6.21 -8.29
N ARG A 174 -13.28 -5.40 -7.24
CA ARG A 174 -13.59 -3.98 -7.33
C ARG A 174 -12.44 -3.19 -7.95
N ALA A 175 -11.20 -3.58 -7.66
CA ALA A 175 -10.01 -3.01 -8.25
C ALA A 175 -9.21 -4.08 -9.02
N ARG A 176 -8.51 -3.65 -10.05
CA ARG A 176 -7.53 -4.46 -10.81
C ARG A 176 -6.14 -4.06 -10.38
N TYR A 177 -5.27 -5.04 -10.26
CA TYR A 177 -3.86 -4.82 -9.94
C TYR A 177 -2.97 -5.32 -11.06
N THR A 178 -1.89 -4.62 -11.28
CA THR A 178 -0.80 -4.96 -12.20
C THR A 178 0.51 -4.55 -11.55
N SER A 179 1.63 -4.95 -12.11
CA SER A 179 2.94 -4.53 -11.65
C SER A 179 3.74 -3.92 -12.78
N ALA A 180 4.73 -3.11 -12.44
CA ALA A 180 5.72 -2.55 -13.34
C ALA A 180 7.13 -2.82 -12.81
N THR A 181 8.06 -3.15 -13.71
CA THR A 181 9.48 -3.29 -13.36
C THR A 181 10.10 -1.93 -13.03
N ASP A 182 11.26 -1.96 -12.38
CA ASP A 182 12.00 -0.73 -12.07
C ASP A 182 12.37 0.02 -13.36
N GLU A 183 12.74 -0.70 -14.42
CA GLU A 183 13.07 -0.13 -15.72
C GLU A 183 11.84 0.54 -16.36
N GLU A 184 10.69 -0.14 -16.39
CA GLU A 184 9.44 0.43 -16.91
C GLU A 184 9.00 1.67 -16.13
N ALA A 185 9.18 1.68 -14.82
CA ALA A 185 8.85 2.83 -13.98
C ALA A 185 9.76 4.03 -14.21
N LEU A 186 11.02 3.81 -14.61
CA LEU A 186 11.97 4.87 -14.92
C LEU A 186 11.82 5.43 -16.34
N GLU A 187 11.25 4.64 -17.26
CA GLU A 187 10.99 5.07 -18.64
C GLU A 187 9.68 5.88 -18.78
N ALA A 188 8.76 5.80 -17.82
CA ALA A 188 7.46 6.46 -17.84
C ALA A 188 7.52 7.91 -17.32
#